data_344e3ac242134d1a6fde48f828e9b1e1
#
_entry.id   344e3ac242134d1a6fde48f828e9b1e1
#
_cell.length_a   1.000
_cell.length_b   1.000
_cell.length_c   1.000
_cell.angle_alpha   90.00
_cell.angle_beta   90.00
_cell.angle_gamma   90.00
#
_symmetry.space_group_name_H-M   'P 1'
#
loop_
_entity.id
_entity.type
_entity.pdbx_description
1 polymer ?
#
loop_
_entity_poly.entity_id
_entity_poly.type
_entity_poly.pdbx_seq_one_letter_code
_entity_poly.pdbx_strand_id
1 'polypeptide(L)'
;MLDENGFKRKTYDEILYDMSEKAKALFGSDVNVSGHSVLGIIIRIVAWFLSISHELTERVYYSGFISQATGVSLDRLGANSGIYRNPATVAMVELEFSGKPGYIINEGVRFSTENKVMFQMIDIVKIDDNGFGKGRAISLEENASSNVPANTIIVQVEPTEEISSVNNPARAEGGAERETDKAYRDRIGISVRGNPGPPINGILTALLEVSGVRTASVVEN
;
A
#
# COMPACT_ATOMS: atom_id res chain seq x y z
N MET A 1 -18.57 -24.00 -0.78
CA MET A 1 -18.09 -24.99 0.19
C MET A 1 -16.60 -25.21 -0.04
N LEU A 2 -15.88 -25.70 0.96
CA LEU A 2 -14.47 -26.07 0.81
C LEU A 2 -14.41 -27.47 0.21
N ASP A 3 -13.70 -27.64 -0.91
CA ASP A 3 -13.46 -28.93 -1.56
C ASP A 3 -11.96 -29.10 -1.90
N GLU A 4 -11.58 -30.17 -2.60
CA GLU A 4 -10.19 -30.45 -3.01
C GLU A 4 -9.57 -29.35 -3.89
N ASN A 5 -10.40 -28.53 -4.54
CA ASN A 5 -9.96 -27.40 -5.39
C ASN A 5 -10.00 -26.05 -4.66
N GLY A 6 -10.35 -26.03 -3.37
CA GLY A 6 -10.44 -24.84 -2.56
C GLY A 6 -11.87 -24.39 -2.26
N PHE A 7 -12.07 -23.10 -2.05
CA PHE A 7 -13.38 -22.55 -1.71
C PHE A 7 -14.23 -22.29 -2.97
N LYS A 8 -15.38 -22.99 -3.05
CA LYS A 8 -16.38 -22.76 -4.09
C LYS A 8 -17.59 -22.04 -3.50
N ARG A 9 -17.81 -20.81 -3.95
CA ARG A 9 -18.98 -20.01 -3.61
C ARG A 9 -20.24 -20.58 -4.25
N LYS A 10 -21.35 -20.64 -3.49
CA LYS A 10 -22.68 -20.82 -4.09
C LYS A 10 -23.20 -19.47 -4.58
N THR A 11 -23.73 -19.44 -5.79
CA THR A 11 -24.39 -18.28 -6.36
C THR A 11 -25.78 -18.07 -5.75
N TYR A 12 -26.35 -16.87 -5.93
CA TYR A 12 -27.72 -16.59 -5.52
C TYR A 12 -28.72 -17.60 -6.10
N ASP A 13 -28.60 -17.92 -7.38
CA ASP A 13 -29.53 -18.84 -8.06
C ASP A 13 -29.41 -20.26 -7.54
N GLU A 14 -28.21 -20.75 -7.27
CA GLU A 14 -28.01 -22.06 -6.64
C GLU A 14 -28.60 -22.13 -5.24
N ILE A 15 -28.41 -21.07 -4.43
CA ILE A 15 -28.98 -20.99 -3.09
C ILE A 15 -30.50 -20.93 -3.16
N LEU A 16 -31.04 -20.09 -4.04
CA LEU A 16 -32.50 -19.96 -4.24
C LEU A 16 -33.14 -21.30 -4.67
N TYR A 17 -32.47 -21.99 -5.58
CA TYR A 17 -32.94 -23.32 -6.02
C TYR A 17 -32.94 -24.30 -4.85
N ASP A 18 -31.82 -24.45 -4.15
CA ASP A 18 -31.70 -25.39 -3.03
C ASP A 18 -32.74 -25.10 -1.93
N MET A 19 -32.97 -23.83 -1.61
CA MET A 19 -33.97 -23.42 -0.61
C MET A 19 -35.38 -23.66 -1.08
N SER A 20 -35.66 -23.44 -2.35
CA SER A 20 -36.99 -23.71 -2.94
C SER A 20 -37.34 -25.20 -2.94
N GLU A 21 -36.37 -26.04 -3.33
CA GLU A 21 -36.56 -27.51 -3.29
C GLU A 21 -36.69 -28.03 -1.85
N LYS A 22 -35.92 -27.43 -0.90
CA LYS A 22 -36.05 -27.78 0.51
C LYS A 22 -37.41 -27.36 1.08
N ALA A 23 -37.93 -26.22 0.66
CA ALA A 23 -39.27 -25.75 1.07
C ALA A 23 -40.37 -26.71 0.53
N LYS A 24 -40.30 -27.12 -0.74
CA LYS A 24 -41.22 -28.10 -1.32
C LYS A 24 -41.18 -29.45 -0.60
N ALA A 25 -39.98 -29.91 -0.23
CA ALA A 25 -39.79 -31.17 0.50
C ALA A 25 -40.39 -31.11 1.93
N LEU A 26 -40.40 -29.95 2.57
CA LEU A 26 -40.91 -29.79 3.95
C LEU A 26 -42.40 -29.46 4.02
N PHE A 27 -42.91 -28.64 3.09
CA PHE A 27 -44.28 -28.11 3.13
C PHE A 27 -45.22 -28.79 2.10
N GLY A 28 -44.69 -29.69 1.27
CA GLY A 28 -45.43 -30.34 0.20
C GLY A 28 -45.03 -29.84 -1.20
N SER A 29 -45.12 -30.71 -2.20
CA SER A 29 -44.69 -30.39 -3.57
C SER A 29 -45.51 -29.30 -4.27
N ASP A 30 -46.71 -29.01 -3.76
CA ASP A 30 -47.65 -27.99 -4.24
C ASP A 30 -47.46 -26.60 -3.61
N VAL A 31 -46.52 -26.49 -2.66
CA VAL A 31 -46.26 -25.21 -2.01
C VAL A 31 -45.80 -24.16 -3.02
N ASN A 32 -46.42 -22.97 -2.95
CA ASN A 32 -46.09 -21.88 -3.85
C ASN A 32 -44.82 -21.13 -3.41
N VAL A 33 -43.72 -21.35 -4.13
CA VAL A 33 -42.42 -20.66 -3.93
C VAL A 33 -42.14 -19.63 -5.02
N SER A 34 -43.16 -19.20 -5.78
CA SER A 34 -43.01 -18.18 -6.82
C SER A 34 -42.57 -16.82 -6.27
N GLY A 35 -42.08 -15.93 -7.13
CA GLY A 35 -41.61 -14.58 -6.74
C GLY A 35 -42.70 -13.68 -6.16
N HIS A 36 -43.98 -14.05 -6.30
CA HIS A 36 -45.12 -13.29 -5.80
C HIS A 36 -45.79 -13.91 -4.56
N SER A 37 -45.38 -15.12 -4.15
CA SER A 37 -45.88 -15.74 -2.93
C SER A 37 -45.08 -15.22 -1.71
N VAL A 38 -45.75 -15.18 -0.56
CA VAL A 38 -45.09 -14.75 0.70
C VAL A 38 -43.87 -15.62 1.00
N LEU A 39 -43.99 -16.92 0.91
CA LEU A 39 -42.90 -17.85 1.14
C LEU A 39 -41.78 -17.65 0.11
N GLY A 40 -42.13 -17.50 -1.17
CA GLY A 40 -41.16 -17.27 -2.23
C GLY A 40 -40.40 -15.95 -2.09
N ILE A 41 -41.04 -14.89 -1.57
CA ILE A 41 -40.37 -13.60 -1.24
C ILE A 41 -39.38 -13.79 -0.08
N ILE A 42 -39.79 -14.47 1.00
CA ILE A 42 -38.92 -14.75 2.16
C ILE A 42 -37.71 -15.57 1.71
N ILE A 43 -37.90 -16.62 0.93
CA ILE A 43 -36.81 -17.46 0.40
C ILE A 43 -35.82 -16.60 -0.39
N ARG A 44 -36.30 -15.68 -1.24
CA ARG A 44 -35.41 -14.80 -2.04
C ARG A 44 -34.63 -13.83 -1.17
N ILE A 45 -35.23 -13.25 -0.14
CA ILE A 45 -34.53 -12.36 0.79
C ILE A 45 -33.43 -13.12 1.51
N VAL A 46 -33.73 -14.31 2.03
CA VAL A 46 -32.73 -15.14 2.73
C VAL A 46 -31.64 -15.61 1.78
N ALA A 47 -31.98 -16.04 0.57
CA ALA A 47 -31.03 -16.46 -0.45
C ALA A 47 -30.07 -15.31 -0.83
N TRP A 48 -30.58 -14.08 -0.91
CA TRP A 48 -29.75 -12.89 -1.18
C TRP A 48 -28.76 -12.64 -0.06
N PHE A 49 -29.17 -12.65 1.21
CA PHE A 49 -28.28 -12.49 2.36
C PHE A 49 -27.22 -13.59 2.42
N LEU A 50 -27.63 -14.85 2.16
CA LEU A 50 -26.69 -15.98 2.11
C LEU A 50 -25.67 -15.83 0.98
N SER A 51 -26.08 -15.33 -0.19
CA SER A 51 -25.15 -15.11 -1.32
C SER A 51 -24.07 -14.07 -0.98
N ILE A 52 -24.43 -12.99 -0.28
CA ILE A 52 -23.47 -12.00 0.24
C ILE A 52 -22.51 -12.65 1.26
N SER A 53 -23.05 -13.46 2.18
CA SER A 53 -22.23 -14.19 3.16
C SER A 53 -21.23 -15.13 2.49
N HIS A 54 -21.64 -15.86 1.45
CA HIS A 54 -20.76 -16.70 0.66
C HIS A 54 -19.67 -15.91 -0.08
N GLU A 55 -20.00 -14.72 -0.60
CA GLU A 55 -19.03 -13.83 -1.25
C GLU A 55 -17.98 -13.31 -0.23
N LEU A 56 -18.42 -12.90 0.95
CA LEU A 56 -17.50 -12.47 2.01
C LEU A 56 -16.59 -13.62 2.45
N THR A 57 -17.14 -14.84 2.60
CA THR A 57 -16.37 -16.03 2.98
C THR A 57 -15.31 -16.36 1.93
N GLU A 58 -15.64 -16.24 0.64
CA GLU A 58 -14.70 -16.41 -0.46
C GLU A 58 -13.55 -15.41 -0.39
N ARG A 59 -13.86 -14.12 -0.18
CA ARG A 59 -12.85 -13.07 -0.03
C ARG A 59 -11.94 -13.33 1.16
N VAL A 60 -12.49 -13.72 2.31
CA VAL A 60 -11.72 -14.07 3.50
C VAL A 60 -10.83 -15.27 3.23
N TYR A 61 -11.32 -16.32 2.60
CA TYR A 61 -10.54 -17.50 2.23
C TYR A 61 -9.32 -17.12 1.37
N TYR A 62 -9.55 -16.38 0.28
CA TYR A 62 -8.47 -16.00 -0.62
C TYR A 62 -7.52 -14.95 -0.04
N SER A 63 -7.96 -14.16 0.94
CA SER A 63 -7.10 -13.21 1.63
C SER A 63 -5.98 -13.86 2.45
N GLY A 64 -6.08 -15.16 2.73
CA GLY A 64 -5.04 -15.95 3.39
C GLY A 64 -3.88 -16.39 2.49
N PHE A 65 -3.97 -16.18 1.18
CA PHE A 65 -2.95 -16.62 0.23
C PHE A 65 -2.24 -15.42 -0.40
N ILE A 66 -0.91 -15.38 -0.35
CA ILE A 66 -0.09 -14.29 -0.93
C ILE A 66 -0.44 -14.05 -2.40
N SER A 67 -0.75 -15.12 -3.16
CA SER A 67 -1.10 -15.05 -4.59
C SER A 67 -2.42 -14.29 -4.85
N GLN A 68 -3.34 -14.27 -3.89
CA GLN A 68 -4.69 -13.74 -4.03
C GLN A 68 -4.98 -12.53 -3.13
N ALA A 69 -4.27 -12.42 -2.00
CA ALA A 69 -4.43 -11.35 -1.03
C ALA A 69 -4.15 -9.98 -1.66
N THR A 70 -4.88 -8.96 -1.21
CA THR A 70 -4.72 -7.57 -1.64
C THR A 70 -4.69 -6.63 -0.44
N GLY A 71 -4.15 -5.43 -0.62
CA GLY A 71 -4.15 -4.37 0.38
C GLY A 71 -3.61 -4.83 1.73
N VAL A 72 -4.35 -4.54 2.81
CA VAL A 72 -3.95 -4.83 4.19
C VAL A 72 -3.74 -6.33 4.47
N SER A 73 -4.49 -7.21 3.80
CA SER A 73 -4.31 -8.66 3.97
C SER A 73 -2.95 -9.10 3.43
N LEU A 74 -2.56 -8.59 2.27
CA LEU A 74 -1.24 -8.85 1.69
C LEU A 74 -0.12 -8.24 2.57
N ASP A 75 -0.34 -7.04 3.13
CA ASP A 75 0.61 -6.39 4.02
C ASP A 75 0.88 -7.24 5.28
N ARG A 76 -0.17 -7.83 5.86
CA ARG A 76 -0.05 -8.75 7.01
C ARG A 76 0.68 -10.04 6.67
N LEU A 77 0.38 -10.62 5.50
CA LEU A 77 1.07 -11.84 5.05
C LEU A 77 2.56 -11.59 4.79
N GLY A 78 2.91 -10.46 4.17
CA GLY A 78 4.31 -10.09 3.96
C GLY A 78 5.04 -9.81 5.27
N ALA A 79 4.38 -9.14 6.23
CA ALA A 79 4.93 -8.89 7.56
C ALA A 79 5.26 -10.18 8.31
N ASN A 80 4.48 -11.26 8.15
CA ASN A 80 4.77 -12.58 8.73
C ASN A 80 6.10 -13.17 8.19
N SER A 81 6.53 -12.74 7.00
CA SER A 81 7.81 -13.11 6.41
C SER A 81 8.91 -12.05 6.65
N GLY A 82 8.66 -11.05 7.48
CA GLY A 82 9.58 -9.94 7.75
C GLY A 82 9.73 -8.95 6.59
N ILE A 83 8.85 -9.02 5.59
CA ILE A 83 8.91 -8.17 4.41
C ILE A 83 7.77 -7.14 4.51
N TYR A 84 8.12 -5.86 4.54
CA TYR A 84 7.16 -4.78 4.65
C TYR A 84 7.03 -4.07 3.29
N ARG A 85 5.82 -3.61 2.98
CA ARG A 85 5.57 -2.81 1.78
C ARG A 85 6.34 -1.49 1.85
N ASN A 86 6.97 -1.10 0.75
CA ASN A 86 7.58 0.22 0.65
C ASN A 86 6.47 1.30 0.68
N PRO A 87 6.54 2.23 1.64
CA PRO A 87 5.59 3.34 1.69
C PRO A 87 5.81 4.31 0.53
N ALA A 88 4.85 5.18 0.30
CA ALA A 88 5.08 6.39 -0.47
C ALA A 88 6.12 7.27 0.25
N THR A 89 6.88 8.05 -0.50
CA THR A 89 7.91 8.94 0.03
C THR A 89 7.84 10.31 -0.62
N VAL A 90 8.25 11.34 0.13
CA VAL A 90 8.38 12.70 -0.35
C VAL A 90 9.64 12.90 -1.18
N ALA A 91 9.60 13.83 -2.12
CA ALA A 91 10.81 14.30 -2.80
C ALA A 91 11.51 15.34 -1.94
N MET A 92 12.85 15.33 -1.94
CA MET A 92 13.70 16.31 -1.28
C MET A 92 14.49 17.11 -2.31
N VAL A 93 14.71 18.38 -2.03
CA VAL A 93 15.44 19.28 -2.91
C VAL A 93 16.15 20.36 -2.10
N GLU A 94 17.30 20.84 -2.58
CA GLU A 94 17.92 22.06 -2.12
C GLU A 94 17.37 23.25 -2.93
N LEU A 95 16.92 24.29 -2.23
CA LEU A 95 16.47 25.55 -2.81
C LEU A 95 17.51 26.63 -2.58
N GLU A 96 17.74 27.45 -3.58
CA GLU A 96 18.54 28.67 -3.54
C GLU A 96 17.61 29.88 -3.57
N PHE A 97 17.94 30.84 -2.72
CA PHE A 97 17.19 32.09 -2.54
C PHE A 97 18.04 33.28 -2.87
N SER A 98 17.46 34.28 -3.51
CA SER A 98 18.01 35.61 -3.56
C SER A 98 17.03 36.56 -2.89
N GLY A 99 17.52 37.52 -2.09
CA GLY A 99 16.66 38.46 -1.38
C GLY A 99 17.41 39.42 -0.45
N LYS A 100 16.65 40.01 0.46
CA LYS A 100 17.14 41.04 1.38
C LYS A 100 18.12 40.44 2.41
N PRO A 101 19.37 40.96 2.51
CA PRO A 101 20.32 40.50 3.51
C PRO A 101 19.76 40.54 4.93
N GLY A 102 20.02 39.46 5.67
CA GLY A 102 19.56 39.28 7.04
C GLY A 102 18.13 38.77 7.20
N TYR A 103 17.34 38.65 6.12
CA TYR A 103 16.02 38.07 6.18
C TYR A 103 16.08 36.56 6.52
N ILE A 104 15.13 36.09 7.31
CA ILE A 104 15.06 34.71 7.77
C ILE A 104 13.84 34.04 7.13
N ILE A 105 14.08 33.00 6.35
CA ILE A 105 13.07 32.11 5.81
C ILE A 105 12.89 31.00 6.83
N ASN A 106 11.72 30.91 7.43
CA ASN A 106 11.43 29.91 8.46
C ASN A 106 11.08 28.54 7.86
N GLU A 107 11.26 27.52 8.68
CA GLU A 107 10.65 26.20 8.43
C GLU A 107 9.14 26.36 8.19
N GLY A 108 8.59 25.54 7.28
CA GLY A 108 7.17 25.59 6.94
C GLY A 108 6.81 26.53 5.79
N VAL A 109 7.68 27.46 5.40
CA VAL A 109 7.45 28.32 4.22
C VAL A 109 7.38 27.47 2.97
N ARG A 110 6.42 27.79 2.08
CA ARG A 110 6.09 26.97 0.91
C ARG A 110 6.46 27.67 -0.39
N PHE A 111 7.00 26.84 -1.28
CA PHE A 111 7.33 27.19 -2.65
C PHE A 111 6.68 26.18 -3.60
N SER A 112 6.49 26.55 -4.85
CA SER A 112 5.89 25.63 -5.82
C SER A 112 6.50 25.78 -7.21
N THR A 113 6.24 24.77 -8.02
CA THR A 113 6.39 24.90 -9.48
C THR A 113 5.19 25.63 -10.09
N GLU A 114 5.29 26.06 -11.34
CA GLU A 114 4.15 26.59 -12.11
C GLU A 114 2.99 25.57 -12.20
N ASN A 115 3.30 24.27 -12.22
CA ASN A 115 2.33 23.18 -12.23
C ASN A 115 1.75 22.87 -10.83
N LYS A 116 1.98 23.75 -9.83
CA LYS A 116 1.46 23.64 -8.46
C LYS A 116 1.97 22.42 -7.67
N VAL A 117 3.10 21.83 -8.02
CA VAL A 117 3.78 20.87 -7.14
C VAL A 117 4.41 21.66 -6.00
N MET A 118 3.95 21.42 -4.78
CA MET A 118 4.31 22.21 -3.59
C MET A 118 5.45 21.57 -2.83
N PHE A 119 6.34 22.45 -2.35
CA PHE A 119 7.48 22.11 -1.47
C PHE A 119 7.44 22.99 -0.22
N GLN A 120 7.84 22.42 0.90
CA GLN A 120 7.89 23.10 2.19
C GLN A 120 9.31 23.06 2.73
N MET A 121 9.79 24.20 3.23
CA MET A 121 11.08 24.30 3.88
C MET A 121 11.14 23.45 5.15
N ILE A 122 12.24 22.71 5.30
CA ILE A 122 12.57 21.94 6.52
C ILE A 122 13.74 22.56 7.28
N ASP A 123 14.45 23.51 6.67
CA ASP A 123 15.54 24.26 7.29
C ASP A 123 15.13 25.73 7.50
N ILE A 124 15.68 26.36 8.53
CA ILE A 124 15.64 27.80 8.69
C ILE A 124 16.81 28.37 7.92
N VAL A 125 16.56 29.28 6.98
CA VAL A 125 17.56 29.86 6.10
C VAL A 125 17.69 31.37 6.39
N LYS A 126 18.88 31.82 6.71
CA LYS A 126 19.18 33.25 6.78
C LYS A 126 19.87 33.68 5.48
N ILE A 127 19.32 34.70 4.81
CA ILE A 127 19.95 35.32 3.64
C ILE A 127 21.22 36.07 4.10
N ASP A 128 22.33 35.75 3.46
CA ASP A 128 23.63 36.32 3.79
C ASP A 128 23.76 37.79 3.35
N ASP A 129 24.93 38.42 3.64
CA ASP A 129 25.20 39.82 3.31
C ASP A 129 25.31 40.05 1.78
N ASN A 130 25.50 38.99 0.98
CA ASN A 130 25.51 39.03 -0.48
C ASN A 130 24.11 38.87 -1.08
N GLY A 131 23.10 38.67 -0.24
CA GLY A 131 21.73 38.46 -0.67
C GLY A 131 21.38 37.03 -1.08
N PHE A 132 22.17 36.02 -0.67
CA PHE A 132 21.96 34.62 -1.00
C PHE A 132 21.65 33.76 0.23
N GLY A 133 20.87 32.70 0.03
CA GLY A 133 20.60 31.69 1.03
C GLY A 133 20.34 30.33 0.37
N LYS A 134 20.59 29.25 1.11
CA LYS A 134 20.31 27.87 0.66
C LYS A 134 19.66 27.07 1.79
N GLY A 135 18.76 26.20 1.44
CA GLY A 135 18.13 25.30 2.39
C GLY A 135 17.36 24.20 1.72
N ARG A 136 17.05 23.16 2.50
CA ARG A 136 16.32 21.99 2.01
C ARG A 136 14.82 22.18 2.15
N ALA A 137 14.12 21.62 1.16
CA ALA A 137 12.67 21.53 1.16
C ALA A 137 12.23 20.10 0.79
N ILE A 138 11.06 19.72 1.24
CA ILE A 138 10.41 18.45 0.91
C ILE A 138 9.09 18.73 0.20
N SER A 139 8.69 17.82 -0.69
CA SER A 139 7.37 17.90 -1.31
C SER A 139 6.26 17.66 -0.27
N LEU A 140 5.10 18.29 -0.46
CA LEU A 140 3.93 18.04 0.38
C LEU A 140 3.22 16.73 0.00
N GLU A 141 3.40 16.28 -1.24
CA GLU A 141 2.81 15.03 -1.72
C GLU A 141 3.85 13.93 -1.80
N GLU A 142 3.46 12.75 -1.35
CA GLU A 142 4.25 11.52 -1.37
C GLU A 142 4.01 10.78 -2.68
N ASN A 143 4.66 11.20 -3.76
CA ASN A 143 4.52 10.58 -5.06
C ASN A 143 5.74 10.82 -5.96
N ALA A 144 5.83 10.05 -7.05
CA ALA A 144 6.91 10.15 -8.01
C ALA A 144 6.85 11.45 -8.85
N SER A 145 5.68 12.08 -9.00
CA SER A 145 5.52 13.33 -9.73
C SER A 145 6.13 14.53 -8.99
N SER A 146 6.43 14.37 -7.70
CA SER A 146 7.17 15.36 -6.91
C SER A 146 8.67 15.42 -7.24
N ASN A 147 9.22 14.50 -8.02
CA ASN A 147 10.61 14.55 -8.52
C ASN A 147 10.74 15.54 -9.69
N VAL A 148 10.51 16.80 -9.42
CA VAL A 148 10.51 17.85 -10.45
C VAL A 148 11.92 18.15 -10.96
N PRO A 149 12.06 18.58 -12.24
CA PRO A 149 13.35 18.96 -12.82
C PRO A 149 14.01 20.15 -12.11
N ALA A 150 15.30 20.33 -12.37
CA ALA A 150 16.02 21.55 -11.96
C ALA A 150 15.37 22.80 -12.59
N ASN A 151 15.45 23.90 -11.87
CA ASN A 151 14.96 25.24 -12.27
C ASN A 151 13.45 25.30 -12.52
N THR A 152 12.66 24.53 -11.78
CA THR A 152 11.20 24.54 -11.89
C THR A 152 10.46 25.02 -10.65
N ILE A 153 11.12 25.06 -9.47
CA ILE A 153 10.54 25.57 -8.24
C ILE A 153 10.87 27.04 -8.13
N ILE A 154 10.02 27.87 -8.70
CA ILE A 154 10.26 29.31 -8.89
C ILE A 154 9.17 30.21 -8.33
N VAL A 155 8.10 29.62 -7.77
CA VAL A 155 6.92 30.35 -7.31
C VAL A 155 6.88 30.35 -5.78
N GLN A 156 6.74 31.54 -5.19
CA GLN A 156 6.44 31.72 -3.77
C GLN A 156 4.93 31.53 -3.58
N VAL A 157 4.52 30.59 -2.72
CA VAL A 157 3.08 30.35 -2.43
C VAL A 157 2.51 31.51 -1.62
N GLU A 158 3.31 32.04 -0.72
CA GLU A 158 3.02 33.24 0.07
C GLU A 158 4.09 34.30 -0.29
N PRO A 159 3.83 35.16 -1.30
CA PRO A 159 4.82 36.13 -1.77
C PRO A 159 5.21 37.15 -0.68
N THR A 160 6.50 37.35 -0.53
CA THR A 160 7.08 38.43 0.31
C THR A 160 8.04 39.26 -0.50
N GLU A 161 8.15 40.56 -0.17
CA GLU A 161 9.06 41.50 -0.86
C GLU A 161 10.53 41.22 -0.53
N GLU A 162 10.81 40.53 0.57
CA GLU A 162 12.15 40.22 1.06
C GLU A 162 12.81 39.09 0.26
N ILE A 163 12.07 38.22 -0.42
CA ILE A 163 12.58 37.16 -1.29
C ILE A 163 12.38 37.58 -2.74
N SER A 164 13.46 37.92 -3.42
CA SER A 164 13.41 38.38 -4.82
C SER A 164 13.24 37.18 -5.80
N SER A 165 13.86 36.06 -5.50
CA SER A 165 13.73 34.82 -6.30
C SER A 165 14.01 33.56 -5.48
N VAL A 166 13.44 32.46 -5.94
CA VAL A 166 13.72 31.09 -5.47
C VAL A 166 14.01 30.23 -6.70
N ASN A 167 14.90 29.26 -6.56
CA ASN A 167 15.22 28.28 -7.60
C ASN A 167 15.72 26.98 -6.99
N ASN A 168 15.50 25.86 -7.68
CA ASN A 168 16.14 24.59 -7.40
C ASN A 168 17.23 24.30 -8.45
N PRO A 169 18.51 24.42 -8.13
CA PRO A 169 19.59 24.21 -9.11
C PRO A 169 19.72 22.74 -9.53
N ALA A 170 19.24 21.82 -8.72
CA ALA A 170 19.19 20.38 -9.01
C ALA A 170 17.74 19.88 -9.04
N ARG A 171 17.53 18.71 -9.62
CA ARG A 171 16.21 18.06 -9.58
C ARG A 171 15.84 17.66 -8.15
N ALA A 172 14.55 17.64 -7.85
CA ALA A 172 14.04 17.02 -6.64
C ALA A 172 14.09 15.48 -6.78
N GLU A 173 14.46 14.78 -5.72
CA GLU A 173 14.64 13.32 -5.72
C GLU A 173 14.06 12.67 -4.46
N GLY A 174 13.78 11.37 -4.53
CA GLY A 174 13.30 10.57 -3.40
C GLY A 174 11.79 10.41 -3.34
N GLY A 175 11.03 11.15 -4.16
CA GLY A 175 9.59 10.95 -4.28
C GLY A 175 9.24 9.62 -4.94
N ALA A 176 8.41 8.83 -4.29
CA ALA A 176 7.96 7.56 -4.82
C ALA A 176 6.51 7.24 -4.41
N GLU A 177 5.82 6.54 -5.29
CA GLU A 177 4.51 5.98 -4.99
C GLU A 177 4.62 4.83 -3.98
N ARG A 178 3.55 4.62 -3.23
CA ARG A 178 3.42 3.40 -2.44
C ARG A 178 3.51 2.18 -3.36
N GLU A 179 4.29 1.19 -2.96
CA GLU A 179 4.48 -0.05 -3.71
C GLU A 179 3.13 -0.73 -4.01
N THR A 180 2.90 -1.09 -5.26
CA THR A 180 1.66 -1.75 -5.69
C THR A 180 1.56 -3.17 -5.15
N ASP A 181 0.34 -3.73 -5.03
CA ASP A 181 0.13 -5.12 -4.60
C ASP A 181 0.90 -6.11 -5.48
N LYS A 182 0.99 -5.84 -6.78
CA LYS A 182 1.73 -6.68 -7.71
C LYS A 182 3.23 -6.67 -7.41
N ALA A 183 3.84 -5.50 -7.35
CA ALA A 183 5.28 -5.36 -7.08
C ALA A 183 5.66 -5.95 -5.71
N TYR A 184 4.83 -5.68 -4.70
CA TYR A 184 5.02 -6.20 -3.36
C TYR A 184 4.94 -7.73 -3.31
N ARG A 185 3.95 -8.33 -3.98
CA ARG A 185 3.80 -9.78 -4.09
C ARG A 185 4.99 -10.43 -4.78
N ASP A 186 5.46 -9.83 -5.88
CA ASP A 186 6.63 -10.30 -6.61
C ASP A 186 7.88 -10.27 -5.72
N ARG A 187 8.06 -9.19 -4.95
CA ARG A 187 9.17 -9.02 -4.00
C ARG A 187 9.10 -10.03 -2.83
N ILE A 188 7.92 -10.28 -2.26
CA ILE A 188 7.72 -11.35 -1.27
C ILE A 188 8.13 -12.70 -1.89
N GLY A 189 7.66 -12.99 -3.11
CA GLY A 189 7.99 -14.25 -3.78
C GLY A 189 9.49 -14.44 -4.06
N ILE A 190 10.21 -13.37 -4.39
CA ILE A 190 11.65 -13.40 -4.58
C ILE A 190 12.36 -13.62 -3.22
N SER A 191 11.98 -12.87 -2.20
CA SER A 191 12.62 -12.93 -0.88
C SER A 191 12.43 -14.29 -0.21
N VAL A 192 11.25 -14.89 -0.34
CA VAL A 192 10.99 -16.23 0.22
C VAL A 192 11.77 -17.33 -0.52
N ARG A 193 11.96 -17.18 -1.85
CA ARG A 193 12.71 -18.16 -2.66
C ARG A 193 14.22 -17.94 -2.62
N GLY A 194 14.66 -16.70 -2.42
CA GLY A 194 16.05 -16.26 -2.56
C GLY A 194 16.71 -15.82 -1.26
N ASN A 195 16.10 -16.05 -0.12
CA ASN A 195 16.73 -15.77 1.16
C ASN A 195 17.55 -16.99 1.61
N PRO A 196 18.83 -17.07 1.23
CA PRO A 196 19.77 -17.66 2.16
C PRO A 196 19.72 -16.67 3.34
N GLY A 197 19.15 -17.07 4.49
CA GLY A 197 19.26 -16.33 5.73
C GLY A 197 20.71 -15.87 5.94
N PRO A 198 20.98 -14.98 6.93
CA PRO A 198 22.35 -14.61 7.25
C PRO A 198 23.21 -15.87 7.15
N PRO A 199 24.42 -15.82 6.62
CA PRO A 199 25.26 -17.02 6.37
C PRO A 199 25.21 -18.02 7.52
N ILE A 200 25.15 -17.51 8.74
CA ILE A 200 25.02 -18.30 9.98
C ILE A 200 23.69 -19.07 10.04
N ASN A 201 22.56 -18.41 9.77
CA ASN A 201 21.25 -19.06 9.81
C ASN A 201 21.06 -20.04 8.65
N GLY A 202 21.62 -19.74 7.47
CA GLY A 202 21.64 -20.65 6.32
C GLY A 202 22.44 -21.91 6.62
N ILE A 203 23.62 -21.78 7.22
CA ILE A 203 24.46 -22.91 7.65
C ILE A 203 23.75 -23.71 8.75
N LEU A 204 23.15 -23.04 9.74
CA LEU A 204 22.42 -23.70 10.82
C LEU A 204 21.23 -24.51 10.29
N THR A 205 20.45 -23.95 9.39
CA THR A 205 19.31 -24.63 8.74
C THR A 205 19.79 -25.85 7.95
N ALA A 206 20.82 -25.69 7.11
CA ALA A 206 21.37 -26.80 6.35
C ALA A 206 21.92 -27.93 7.24
N LEU A 207 22.53 -27.59 8.38
CA LEU A 207 23.02 -28.58 9.34
C LEU A 207 21.85 -29.32 10.03
N LEU A 208 20.76 -28.63 10.36
CA LEU A 208 19.59 -29.24 11.00
C LEU A 208 18.76 -30.09 10.05
N GLU A 209 18.88 -29.89 8.73
CA GLU A 209 18.25 -30.74 7.71
C GLU A 209 18.98 -32.07 7.49
N VAL A 210 20.21 -32.21 8.00
CA VAL A 210 20.95 -33.47 7.90
C VAL A 210 20.31 -34.51 8.83
N SER A 211 19.94 -35.64 8.27
CA SER A 211 19.31 -36.75 9.01
C SER A 211 20.19 -37.18 10.21
N GLY A 212 19.63 -37.14 11.43
CA GLY A 212 20.33 -37.51 12.66
C GLY A 212 20.91 -36.33 13.44
N VAL A 213 20.98 -35.12 12.87
CA VAL A 213 21.38 -33.89 13.59
C VAL A 213 20.17 -33.33 14.35
N ARG A 214 20.28 -33.24 15.67
CA ARG A 214 19.23 -32.67 16.53
C ARG A 214 19.51 -31.25 17.00
N THR A 215 20.79 -30.90 17.09
CA THR A 215 21.22 -29.54 17.46
C THR A 215 22.50 -29.19 16.73
N ALA A 216 22.61 -27.94 16.31
CA ALA A 216 23.80 -27.38 15.71
C ALA A 216 24.03 -25.97 16.27
N SER A 217 25.31 -25.54 16.33
CA SER A 217 25.66 -24.15 16.63
C SER A 217 26.74 -23.67 15.68
N VAL A 218 26.64 -22.40 15.30
CA VAL A 218 27.65 -21.74 14.49
C VAL A 218 28.26 -20.62 15.31
N VAL A 219 29.56 -20.60 15.40
CA VAL A 219 30.34 -19.60 16.17
C VAL A 219 31.14 -18.80 15.16
N GLU A 220 30.94 -17.49 15.14
CA GLU A 220 31.82 -16.55 14.39
C GLU A 220 33.11 -16.34 15.18
N ASN A 221 34.21 -16.38 14.45
CA ASN A 221 35.55 -16.09 14.99
C ASN A 221 36.02 -14.71 14.52
#